data_7734b2e281470ffb8e7a21d00cdc2b3c
#
_entry.id   7734b2e281470ffb8e7a21d00cdc2b3c
#
_cell.length_a   1.000
_cell.length_b   1.000
_cell.length_c   1.000
_cell.angle_alpha   90.00
_cell.angle_beta   90.00
_cell.angle_gamma   90.00
#
_symmetry.space_group_name_H-M   'P 1'
#
loop_
_entity.id
_entity.type
_entity.pdbx_description
1 polymer ?
#
loop_
_entity_poly.entity_id
_entity_poly.type
_entity_poly.pdbx_seq_one_letter_code
_entity_poly.pdbx_strand_id
1 'polypeptide(L)'
;MDWYLIPKMQKQAYWSEPYYDDGGGNIIMSTYSKPLYDNRGELFAIFIASISLTQFTDTISLLKPYPSSYTYLISRNGSFLTHADRDKIMNETIFSEAFATENHSQEQIGREMLAGHTGTIRFDNQGNDSYAFYTTIPQIGWSVCTVCPSRIILQELDNTSRKIIYTFLGGILILLLIVYSIIRRLVRPLEKFSESAREIATGRFDVTLPLVRSNDEIKDLYDSLVYMQKSLSTYVNELKET
;
A
#
# COMPACT_ATOMS: atom_id res chain seq x y z
N MET A 1 -26.53 -31.61 -24.18
CA MET A 1 -26.88 -30.87 -22.93
C MET A 1 -25.95 -31.36 -21.82
N ASP A 2 -24.87 -30.66 -21.64
CA ASP A 2 -23.77 -31.07 -20.73
C ASP A 2 -24.20 -31.09 -19.26
N TRP A 3 -25.09 -30.18 -18.87
CA TRP A 3 -25.64 -30.12 -17.52
C TRP A 3 -26.42 -31.36 -17.08
N TYR A 4 -26.87 -32.21 -18.05
CA TYR A 4 -27.55 -33.46 -17.75
C TYR A 4 -26.62 -34.68 -17.91
N LEU A 5 -25.86 -34.72 -18.99
CA LEU A 5 -25.06 -35.90 -19.35
C LEU A 5 -23.82 -36.05 -18.45
N ILE A 6 -23.10 -34.95 -18.21
CA ILE A 6 -21.85 -35.01 -17.46
C ILE A 6 -22.07 -35.44 -16.00
N PRO A 7 -22.98 -34.83 -15.21
CA PRO A 7 -23.21 -35.26 -13.82
C PRO A 7 -23.74 -36.71 -13.74
N LYS A 8 -24.54 -37.15 -14.72
CA LYS A 8 -25.00 -38.52 -14.80
C LYS A 8 -23.84 -39.50 -15.02
N MET A 9 -22.93 -39.19 -15.94
CA MET A 9 -21.78 -40.05 -16.26
C MET A 9 -20.74 -40.07 -15.15
N GLN A 10 -20.43 -38.90 -14.57
CA GLN A 10 -19.43 -38.76 -13.53
C GLN A 10 -19.95 -39.13 -12.14
N LYS A 11 -21.25 -39.28 -11.96
CA LYS A 11 -21.91 -39.50 -10.66
C LYS A 11 -21.59 -38.44 -9.60
N GLN A 12 -21.24 -37.24 -10.03
CA GLN A 12 -20.83 -36.13 -9.16
C GLN A 12 -21.54 -34.83 -9.59
N ALA A 13 -21.55 -33.88 -8.63
CA ALA A 13 -22.03 -32.55 -8.95
C ALA A 13 -21.08 -31.86 -9.95
N TYR A 14 -21.66 -31.09 -10.84
CA TYR A 14 -20.94 -30.44 -11.94
C TYR A 14 -21.52 -29.07 -12.24
N TRP A 15 -20.66 -28.09 -12.49
CA TRP A 15 -21.01 -26.83 -13.11
C TRP A 15 -20.74 -26.88 -14.60
N SER A 16 -21.75 -26.55 -15.40
CA SER A 16 -21.61 -26.50 -16.86
C SER A 16 -20.71 -25.36 -17.31
N GLU A 17 -20.08 -25.49 -18.46
CA GLU A 17 -19.55 -24.35 -19.18
C GLU A 17 -20.69 -23.37 -19.52
N PRO A 18 -20.38 -22.07 -19.81
CA PRO A 18 -21.38 -21.11 -20.23
C PRO A 18 -22.16 -21.60 -21.46
N TYR A 19 -23.47 -21.43 -21.48
CA TYR A 19 -24.30 -21.69 -22.64
C TYR A 19 -25.45 -20.70 -22.74
N TYR A 20 -25.96 -20.51 -23.96
CA TYR A 20 -27.16 -19.70 -24.18
C TYR A 20 -28.40 -20.61 -24.01
N ASP A 21 -29.32 -20.17 -23.16
CA ASP A 21 -30.57 -20.89 -22.89
C ASP A 21 -31.68 -20.43 -23.86
N ASP A 22 -31.81 -21.14 -24.95
CA ASP A 22 -32.83 -20.88 -25.97
C ASP A 22 -34.18 -21.44 -25.52
N GLY A 23 -35.13 -20.56 -25.27
CA GLY A 23 -36.50 -20.89 -24.85
C GLY A 23 -36.76 -20.94 -23.34
N GLY A 24 -35.75 -20.93 -22.48
CA GLY A 24 -35.92 -20.92 -21.02
C GLY A 24 -35.72 -19.54 -20.35
N GLY A 25 -35.32 -18.55 -21.13
CA GLY A 25 -35.09 -17.21 -20.64
C GLY A 25 -34.30 -16.34 -21.62
N ASN A 26 -33.75 -16.94 -22.65
CA ASN A 26 -32.93 -16.29 -23.67
C ASN A 26 -31.74 -15.52 -23.05
N ILE A 27 -31.07 -16.16 -22.13
CA ILE A 27 -29.95 -15.58 -21.36
C ILE A 27 -28.74 -16.52 -21.39
N ILE A 28 -27.59 -15.94 -21.21
CA ILE A 28 -26.34 -16.69 -20.98
C ILE A 28 -26.33 -17.15 -19.52
N MET A 29 -26.15 -18.44 -19.30
CA MET A 29 -26.15 -19.04 -17.97
C MET A 29 -25.10 -20.13 -17.82
N SER A 30 -24.79 -20.43 -16.56
CA SER A 30 -24.12 -21.66 -16.14
C SER A 30 -25.00 -22.39 -15.14
N THR A 31 -25.03 -23.73 -15.22
CA THR A 31 -25.92 -24.56 -14.43
C THR A 31 -25.16 -25.53 -13.55
N TYR A 32 -25.44 -25.43 -12.24
CA TYR A 32 -25.05 -26.47 -11.29
C TYR A 32 -26.00 -27.63 -11.37
N SER A 33 -25.48 -28.85 -11.50
CA SER A 33 -26.25 -30.06 -11.59
C SER A 33 -25.71 -31.09 -10.61
N LYS A 34 -26.62 -31.67 -9.79
CA LYS A 34 -26.28 -32.71 -8.81
C LYS A 34 -27.16 -33.93 -9.03
N PRO A 35 -26.58 -35.11 -9.40
CA PRO A 35 -27.38 -36.32 -9.54
C PRO A 35 -27.78 -36.84 -8.16
N LEU A 36 -29.02 -37.31 -8.07
CA LEU A 36 -29.62 -37.91 -6.88
C LEU A 36 -29.90 -39.37 -7.16
N TYR A 37 -29.48 -40.25 -6.28
CA TYR A 37 -29.60 -41.70 -6.44
C TYR A 37 -30.55 -42.26 -5.37
N ASP A 38 -31.29 -43.31 -5.73
CA ASP A 38 -32.12 -44.04 -4.79
C ASP A 38 -31.27 -44.96 -3.90
N ASN A 39 -31.95 -45.70 -3.01
CA ASN A 39 -31.31 -46.66 -2.09
C ASN A 39 -30.70 -47.88 -2.82
N ARG A 40 -30.98 -48.07 -4.12
CA ARG A 40 -30.40 -49.11 -4.96
C ARG A 40 -29.24 -48.62 -5.80
N GLY A 41 -28.91 -47.32 -5.71
CA GLY A 41 -27.87 -46.69 -6.51
C GLY A 41 -28.30 -46.31 -7.93
N GLU A 42 -29.61 -46.37 -8.23
CA GLU A 42 -30.14 -45.96 -9.52
C GLU A 42 -30.39 -44.46 -9.53
N LEU A 43 -30.13 -43.81 -10.67
CA LEU A 43 -30.37 -42.38 -10.84
C LEU A 43 -31.87 -42.09 -10.74
N PHE A 44 -32.26 -41.41 -9.68
CA PHE A 44 -33.65 -41.03 -9.38
C PHE A 44 -34.01 -39.66 -9.98
N ALA A 45 -33.10 -38.65 -9.82
CA ALA A 45 -33.33 -37.30 -10.33
C ALA A 45 -31.99 -36.56 -10.48
N ILE A 46 -32.03 -35.44 -11.17
CA ILE A 46 -30.93 -34.47 -11.19
C ILE A 46 -31.48 -33.14 -10.65
N PHE A 47 -30.91 -32.66 -9.53
CA PHE A 47 -31.16 -31.31 -9.05
C PHE A 47 -30.37 -30.33 -9.90
N ILE A 48 -31.01 -29.27 -10.36
CA ILE A 48 -30.38 -28.20 -11.15
C ILE A 48 -30.62 -26.82 -10.53
N ALA A 49 -29.60 -25.98 -10.59
CA ALA A 49 -29.68 -24.56 -10.23
C ALA A 49 -28.86 -23.74 -11.24
N SER A 50 -29.53 -22.84 -11.94
CA SER A 50 -28.89 -22.03 -12.97
C SER A 50 -28.65 -20.59 -12.48
N ILE A 51 -27.53 -20.01 -12.88
CA ILE A 51 -27.21 -18.62 -12.64
C ILE A 51 -27.10 -17.87 -13.97
N SER A 52 -27.72 -16.72 -14.05
CA SER A 52 -27.52 -15.79 -15.16
C SER A 52 -26.12 -15.16 -15.07
N LEU A 53 -25.29 -15.35 -16.08
CA LEU A 53 -23.93 -14.80 -16.11
C LEU A 53 -23.95 -13.28 -16.26
N THR A 54 -24.99 -12.71 -16.87
CA THR A 54 -25.15 -11.26 -16.94
C THR A 54 -25.37 -10.66 -15.54
N GLN A 55 -26.32 -11.19 -14.75
CA GLN A 55 -26.56 -10.73 -13.39
C GLN A 55 -25.37 -11.02 -12.48
N PHE A 56 -24.70 -12.13 -12.69
CA PHE A 56 -23.50 -12.47 -11.94
C PHE A 56 -22.35 -11.51 -12.24
N THR A 57 -22.17 -11.12 -13.52
CA THR A 57 -21.20 -10.09 -13.93
C THR A 57 -21.51 -8.76 -13.23
N ASP A 58 -22.76 -8.33 -13.15
CA ASP A 58 -23.14 -7.12 -12.47
C ASP A 58 -22.77 -7.16 -10.99
N THR A 59 -23.01 -8.28 -10.34
CA THR A 59 -22.64 -8.49 -8.92
C THR A 59 -21.11 -8.44 -8.73
N ILE A 60 -20.36 -9.17 -9.57
CA ILE A 60 -18.89 -9.21 -9.50
C ILE A 60 -18.27 -7.83 -9.83
N SER A 61 -18.89 -7.08 -10.75
CA SER A 61 -18.41 -5.76 -11.13
C SER A 61 -18.49 -4.72 -9.99
N LEU A 62 -19.30 -4.98 -8.96
CA LEU A 62 -19.35 -4.17 -7.73
C LEU A 62 -18.16 -4.45 -6.80
N LEU A 63 -17.52 -5.62 -6.94
CA LEU A 63 -16.34 -6.02 -6.16
C LEU A 63 -15.07 -5.39 -6.76
N LYS A 64 -14.97 -4.06 -6.68
CA LYS A 64 -13.82 -3.29 -7.15
C LYS A 64 -12.98 -2.88 -5.95
N PRO A 65 -11.81 -3.48 -5.71
CA PRO A 65 -10.92 -3.07 -4.64
C PRO A 65 -10.40 -1.63 -4.85
N TYR A 66 -10.34 -1.18 -6.12
CA TYR A 66 -9.93 0.17 -6.51
C TYR A 66 -10.82 0.70 -7.65
N PRO A 67 -10.98 2.03 -7.80
CA PRO A 67 -11.91 2.64 -8.78
C PRO A 67 -11.70 2.19 -10.24
N SER A 68 -10.47 1.92 -10.65
CA SER A 68 -10.14 1.50 -12.03
C SER A 68 -9.77 0.02 -12.13
N SER A 69 -10.01 -0.76 -11.08
CA SER A 69 -9.84 -2.21 -11.13
C SER A 69 -11.07 -2.87 -11.75
N TYR A 70 -10.88 -4.03 -12.34
CA TYR A 70 -11.96 -4.89 -12.76
C TYR A 70 -11.66 -6.34 -12.42
N THR A 71 -12.72 -7.12 -12.23
CA THR A 71 -12.64 -8.54 -11.90
C THR A 71 -13.35 -9.34 -12.97
N TYR A 72 -12.74 -10.44 -13.38
CA TYR A 72 -13.34 -11.41 -14.27
C TYR A 72 -13.18 -12.83 -13.72
N LEU A 73 -14.07 -13.72 -14.16
CA LEU A 73 -14.00 -15.15 -13.88
C LEU A 73 -13.85 -15.90 -15.17
N ILE A 74 -13.10 -16.99 -15.11
CA ILE A 74 -12.99 -17.96 -16.20
C ILE A 74 -13.41 -19.34 -15.70
N SER A 75 -13.97 -20.12 -16.63
CA SER A 75 -14.32 -21.51 -16.43
C SER A 75 -13.08 -22.42 -16.54
N ARG A 76 -13.28 -23.72 -16.41
CA ARG A 76 -12.21 -24.73 -16.51
C ARG A 76 -11.51 -24.77 -17.85
N ASN A 77 -12.17 -24.37 -18.92
CA ASN A 77 -11.60 -24.31 -20.28
C ASN A 77 -11.03 -22.91 -20.63
N GLY A 78 -11.10 -21.95 -19.69
CA GLY A 78 -10.62 -20.59 -19.90
C GLY A 78 -11.63 -19.63 -20.53
N SER A 79 -12.90 -20.06 -20.77
CA SER A 79 -13.95 -19.18 -21.26
C SER A 79 -14.35 -18.15 -20.20
N PHE A 80 -14.59 -16.91 -20.61
CA PHE A 80 -15.06 -15.88 -19.69
C PHE A 80 -16.48 -16.16 -19.21
N LEU A 81 -16.64 -16.33 -17.90
CA LEU A 81 -17.92 -16.43 -17.21
C LEU A 81 -18.46 -15.03 -16.85
N THR A 82 -17.57 -14.15 -16.43
CA THR A 82 -17.84 -12.73 -16.21
C THR A 82 -16.69 -11.91 -16.76
N HIS A 83 -16.99 -10.75 -17.32
CA HIS A 83 -15.99 -9.80 -17.81
C HIS A 83 -16.55 -8.38 -17.81
N ALA A 84 -15.68 -7.35 -17.70
CA ALA A 84 -16.09 -5.95 -17.79
C ALA A 84 -16.69 -5.62 -19.18
N ASP A 85 -16.11 -6.19 -20.22
CA ASP A 85 -16.65 -6.22 -21.57
C ASP A 85 -17.56 -7.46 -21.73
N ARG A 86 -18.88 -7.22 -21.83
CA ARG A 86 -19.87 -8.30 -21.90
C ARG A 86 -19.81 -9.13 -23.17
N ASP A 87 -19.31 -8.55 -24.26
CA ASP A 87 -19.20 -9.23 -25.55
C ASP A 87 -18.20 -10.39 -25.52
N LYS A 88 -17.28 -10.39 -24.55
CA LYS A 88 -16.34 -11.48 -24.34
C LYS A 88 -16.93 -12.70 -23.65
N ILE A 89 -18.05 -12.55 -22.94
CA ILE A 89 -18.72 -13.66 -22.25
C ILE A 89 -19.23 -14.64 -23.29
N MET A 90 -18.83 -15.92 -23.21
CA MET A 90 -19.04 -17.00 -24.17
C MET A 90 -18.27 -16.90 -25.51
N ASN A 91 -17.93 -15.72 -25.96
CA ASN A 91 -17.35 -15.51 -27.30
C ASN A 91 -15.83 -15.63 -27.30
N GLU A 92 -15.20 -15.37 -26.14
CA GLU A 92 -13.75 -15.39 -26.00
C GLU A 92 -13.29 -16.22 -24.81
N THR A 93 -12.03 -16.65 -24.90
CA THR A 93 -11.27 -17.24 -23.78
C THR A 93 -10.13 -16.33 -23.41
N ILE A 94 -9.56 -16.51 -22.24
CA ILE A 94 -8.35 -15.76 -21.83
C ILE A 94 -7.20 -16.01 -22.82
N PHE A 95 -7.16 -17.16 -23.49
CA PHE A 95 -6.12 -17.48 -24.47
C PHE A 95 -6.37 -16.86 -25.83
N SER A 96 -7.65 -16.79 -26.30
CA SER A 96 -7.98 -16.11 -27.55
C SER A 96 -7.70 -14.60 -27.44
N GLU A 97 -7.99 -13.99 -26.30
CA GLU A 97 -7.68 -12.61 -26.02
C GLU A 97 -6.15 -12.37 -25.97
N ALA A 98 -5.43 -13.24 -25.25
CA ALA A 98 -3.95 -13.16 -25.15
C ALA A 98 -3.30 -13.28 -26.54
N PHE A 99 -3.82 -14.17 -27.38
CA PHE A 99 -3.34 -14.35 -28.76
C PHE A 99 -3.63 -13.10 -29.63
N ALA A 100 -4.85 -12.57 -29.55
CA ALA A 100 -5.26 -11.41 -30.33
C ALA A 100 -4.47 -10.12 -29.94
N THR A 101 -4.03 -10.04 -28.70
CA THR A 101 -3.24 -8.90 -28.17
C THR A 101 -1.74 -9.16 -28.13
N GLU A 102 -1.26 -10.33 -28.58
CA GLU A 102 0.14 -10.78 -28.49
C GLU A 102 0.70 -10.69 -27.05
N ASN A 103 -0.18 -10.89 -26.05
CA ASN A 103 0.16 -10.70 -24.65
C ASN A 103 0.55 -12.01 -23.95
N HIS A 104 1.83 -12.36 -24.00
CA HIS A 104 2.38 -13.56 -23.37
C HIS A 104 2.14 -13.62 -21.85
N SER A 105 2.12 -12.48 -21.18
CA SER A 105 1.87 -12.45 -19.73
C SER A 105 0.42 -12.80 -19.42
N GLN A 106 -0.54 -12.39 -20.26
CA GLN A 106 -1.95 -12.77 -20.12
C GLN A 106 -2.14 -14.26 -20.39
N GLU A 107 -1.43 -14.82 -21.37
CA GLU A 107 -1.42 -16.27 -21.61
C GLU A 107 -0.88 -17.02 -20.38
N GLN A 108 0.20 -16.53 -19.77
CA GLN A 108 0.76 -17.11 -18.55
C GLN A 108 -0.26 -17.06 -17.39
N ILE A 109 -0.94 -15.91 -17.17
CA ILE A 109 -2.02 -15.80 -16.18
C ILE A 109 -3.08 -16.88 -16.42
N GLY A 110 -3.54 -17.06 -17.65
CA GLY A 110 -4.50 -18.08 -18.00
C GLY A 110 -4.03 -19.51 -17.66
N ARG A 111 -2.79 -19.84 -17.97
CA ARG A 111 -2.20 -21.16 -17.64
C ARG A 111 -2.14 -21.40 -16.13
N GLU A 112 -1.69 -20.41 -15.37
CA GLU A 112 -1.61 -20.48 -13.89
C GLU A 112 -3.00 -20.64 -13.25
N MET A 113 -3.99 -19.87 -13.75
CA MET A 113 -5.37 -19.98 -13.30
C MET A 113 -5.96 -21.35 -13.56
N LEU A 114 -5.77 -21.93 -14.76
CA LEU A 114 -6.25 -23.26 -15.08
C LEU A 114 -5.52 -24.38 -14.33
N ALA A 115 -4.25 -24.16 -13.97
CA ALA A 115 -3.49 -25.08 -13.12
C ALA A 115 -3.93 -25.06 -11.65
N GLY A 116 -4.85 -24.17 -11.28
CA GLY A 116 -5.35 -24.06 -9.91
C GLY A 116 -4.46 -23.27 -8.97
N HIS A 117 -3.54 -22.50 -9.51
CA HIS A 117 -2.60 -21.71 -8.71
C HIS A 117 -3.20 -20.39 -8.24
N THR A 118 -2.66 -19.87 -7.16
CA THR A 118 -2.93 -18.52 -6.66
C THR A 118 -1.66 -17.69 -6.77
N GLY A 119 -1.77 -16.47 -7.30
CA GLY A 119 -0.59 -15.64 -7.50
C GLY A 119 -0.89 -14.23 -7.96
N THR A 120 0.22 -13.54 -8.29
CA THR A 120 0.19 -12.17 -8.81
C THR A 120 1.20 -12.08 -9.95
N ILE A 121 0.76 -11.55 -11.08
CA ILE A 121 1.62 -11.29 -12.25
C ILE A 121 1.46 -9.83 -12.66
N ARG A 122 2.58 -9.17 -12.91
CA ARG A 122 2.61 -7.84 -13.51
C ARG A 122 2.61 -8.00 -15.02
N PHE A 123 1.73 -7.27 -15.70
CA PHE A 123 1.59 -7.36 -17.15
C PHE A 123 1.15 -6.03 -17.76
N ASP A 124 1.38 -5.88 -19.05
CA ASP A 124 0.85 -4.76 -19.82
C ASP A 124 -0.59 -5.05 -20.24
N ASN A 125 -1.52 -4.27 -19.68
CA ASN A 125 -2.92 -4.32 -20.06
C ASN A 125 -3.22 -3.18 -21.04
N GLN A 126 -3.03 -3.44 -22.34
CA GLN A 126 -3.29 -2.49 -23.43
C GLN A 126 -2.56 -1.14 -23.26
N GLY A 127 -1.27 -1.19 -22.96
CA GLY A 127 -0.45 0.00 -22.71
C GLY A 127 -0.52 0.54 -21.27
N ASN A 128 -1.25 -0.13 -20.39
CA ASN A 128 -1.33 0.20 -18.97
C ASN A 128 -0.66 -0.88 -18.12
N ASP A 129 0.44 -0.53 -17.49
CA ASP A 129 1.11 -1.42 -16.54
C ASP A 129 0.16 -1.76 -15.38
N SER A 130 -0.11 -3.05 -15.20
CA SER A 130 -1.14 -3.55 -14.30
C SER A 130 -0.69 -4.80 -13.56
N TYR A 131 -1.29 -5.04 -12.40
CA TYR A 131 -1.17 -6.29 -11.66
C TYR A 131 -2.42 -7.13 -11.80
N ALA A 132 -2.26 -8.40 -12.13
CA ALA A 132 -3.30 -9.41 -12.07
C ALA A 132 -3.14 -10.23 -10.80
N PHE A 133 -4.17 -10.23 -9.96
CA PHE A 133 -4.27 -11.06 -8.75
C PHE A 133 -5.25 -12.19 -9.07
N TYR A 134 -4.80 -13.42 -9.05
CA TYR A 134 -5.65 -14.56 -9.44
C TYR A 134 -5.64 -15.67 -8.40
N THR A 135 -6.76 -16.35 -8.33
CA THR A 135 -6.94 -17.55 -7.50
C THR A 135 -8.00 -18.45 -8.09
N THR A 136 -7.96 -19.74 -7.76
CA THR A 136 -8.94 -20.71 -8.20
C THR A 136 -9.91 -21.05 -7.06
N ILE A 137 -11.18 -21.30 -7.41
CA ILE A 137 -12.22 -21.75 -6.49
C ILE A 137 -12.28 -23.29 -6.63
N PRO A 138 -11.62 -24.04 -5.72
CA PRO A 138 -11.38 -25.49 -5.92
C PRO A 138 -12.66 -26.31 -6.07
N GLN A 139 -13.75 -25.91 -5.40
CA GLN A 139 -15.01 -26.66 -5.37
C GLN A 139 -15.73 -26.70 -6.72
N ILE A 140 -15.51 -25.67 -7.53
CA ILE A 140 -16.18 -25.52 -8.83
C ILE A 140 -15.21 -25.53 -10.01
N GLY A 141 -13.90 -25.34 -9.74
CA GLY A 141 -12.86 -25.30 -10.76
C GLY A 141 -12.89 -24.03 -11.62
N TRP A 142 -13.56 -22.98 -11.16
CA TRP A 142 -13.48 -21.66 -11.76
C TRP A 142 -12.35 -20.87 -11.16
N SER A 143 -11.82 -19.92 -11.92
CA SER A 143 -10.77 -19.04 -11.44
C SER A 143 -11.20 -17.59 -11.54
N VAL A 144 -10.87 -16.82 -10.52
CA VAL A 144 -11.12 -15.38 -10.45
C VAL A 144 -9.81 -14.63 -10.64
N CYS A 145 -9.85 -13.55 -11.39
CA CYS A 145 -8.73 -12.63 -11.55
C CYS A 145 -9.22 -11.19 -11.39
N THR A 146 -8.51 -10.44 -10.58
CA THR A 146 -8.70 -8.99 -10.43
C THR A 146 -7.51 -8.25 -11.02
N VAL A 147 -7.77 -7.36 -11.96
CA VAL A 147 -6.77 -6.52 -12.61
C VAL A 147 -6.79 -5.14 -12.00
N CYS A 148 -5.63 -4.69 -11.52
CA CYS A 148 -5.44 -3.38 -10.90
C CYS A 148 -4.32 -2.64 -11.60
N PRO A 149 -4.56 -1.42 -12.14
CA PRO A 149 -3.49 -0.58 -12.69
C PRO A 149 -2.44 -0.23 -11.64
N SER A 150 -1.16 -0.41 -11.97
CA SER A 150 -0.02 -0.15 -11.06
C SER A 150 -0.03 1.25 -10.49
N ARG A 151 -0.43 2.25 -11.29
CA ARG A 151 -0.49 3.66 -10.88
C ARG A 151 -1.35 3.87 -9.64
N ILE A 152 -2.48 3.16 -9.53
CA ILE A 152 -3.41 3.34 -8.42
C ILE A 152 -2.85 2.75 -7.15
N ILE A 153 -2.24 1.56 -7.24
CA ILE A 153 -1.58 0.91 -6.10
C ILE A 153 -0.44 1.77 -5.58
N LEU A 154 0.37 2.35 -6.49
CA LEU A 154 1.53 3.17 -6.15
C LEU A 154 1.14 4.58 -5.69
N GLN A 155 0.03 5.15 -6.17
CA GLN A 155 -0.40 6.51 -5.82
C GLN A 155 -0.70 6.69 -4.32
N GLU A 156 -1.27 5.68 -3.67
CA GLU A 156 -1.46 5.70 -2.21
C GLU A 156 -0.13 5.67 -1.45
N LEU A 157 0.84 4.91 -1.96
CA LEU A 157 2.19 4.87 -1.40
C LEU A 157 2.91 6.20 -1.56
N ASP A 158 2.80 6.86 -2.72
CA ASP A 158 3.42 8.17 -2.99
C ASP A 158 2.87 9.27 -2.08
N ASN A 159 1.56 9.30 -1.85
CA ASN A 159 0.94 10.26 -0.95
C ASN A 159 1.38 10.06 0.51
N THR A 160 1.49 8.82 0.94
CA THR A 160 1.97 8.47 2.28
C THR A 160 3.44 8.80 2.44
N SER A 161 4.27 8.48 1.45
CA SER A 161 5.71 8.79 1.44
C SER A 161 5.96 10.29 1.51
N ARG A 162 5.23 11.11 0.77
CA ARG A 162 5.33 12.58 0.84
C ARG A 162 4.98 13.12 2.24
N LYS A 163 3.93 12.62 2.88
CA LYS A 163 3.58 13.03 4.26
C LYS A 163 4.69 12.69 5.24
N ILE A 164 5.28 11.51 5.14
CA ILE A 164 6.41 11.07 5.97
C ILE A 164 7.60 12.01 5.77
N ILE A 165 7.98 12.32 4.53
CA ILE A 165 9.10 13.21 4.20
C ILE A 165 8.88 14.60 4.80
N TYR A 166 7.70 15.20 4.65
CA TYR A 166 7.41 16.53 5.23
C TYR A 166 7.43 16.53 6.75
N THR A 167 6.93 15.47 7.40
CA THR A 167 6.98 15.33 8.85
C THR A 167 8.43 15.22 9.34
N PHE A 168 9.26 14.46 8.63
CA PHE A 168 10.67 14.29 8.95
C PHE A 168 11.47 15.59 8.79
N LEU A 169 11.26 16.29 7.67
CA LEU A 169 11.88 17.61 7.43
C LEU A 169 11.47 18.63 8.48
N GLY A 170 10.19 18.68 8.86
CA GLY A 170 9.69 19.52 9.93
C GLY A 170 10.35 19.22 11.28
N GLY A 171 10.51 17.96 11.62
CA GLY A 171 11.21 17.51 12.83
C GLY A 171 12.67 17.94 12.85
N ILE A 172 13.40 17.77 11.74
CA ILE A 172 14.79 18.23 11.62
C ILE A 172 14.88 19.75 11.78
N LEU A 173 13.99 20.51 11.15
CA LEU A 173 13.99 21.98 11.28
C LEU A 173 13.79 22.43 12.71
N ILE A 174 12.84 21.83 13.44
CA ILE A 174 12.59 22.12 14.85
C ILE A 174 13.84 21.80 15.68
N LEU A 175 14.47 20.65 15.44
CA LEU A 175 15.68 20.24 16.14
C LEU A 175 16.82 21.24 15.91
N LEU A 176 17.04 21.68 14.68
CA LEU A 176 18.04 22.70 14.34
C LEU A 176 17.78 24.03 15.05
N LEU A 177 16.50 24.45 15.13
CA LEU A 177 16.14 25.68 15.87
C LEU A 177 16.41 25.57 17.38
N ILE A 178 16.13 24.39 17.95
CA ILE A 178 16.44 24.13 19.38
C ILE A 178 17.94 24.16 19.60
N VAL A 179 18.74 23.47 18.81
CA VAL A 179 20.21 23.46 18.90
C VAL A 179 20.77 24.86 18.71
N TYR A 180 20.32 25.60 17.72
CA TYR A 180 20.70 26.97 17.50
C TYR A 180 20.39 27.88 18.71
N SER A 181 19.21 27.72 19.30
CA SER A 181 18.79 28.45 20.50
C SER A 181 19.70 28.14 21.71
N ILE A 182 20.04 26.85 21.90
CA ILE A 182 20.96 26.41 22.95
C ILE A 182 22.35 27.02 22.76
N ILE A 183 22.91 26.93 21.56
CA ILE A 183 24.23 27.50 21.25
C ILE A 183 24.24 29.01 21.53
N ARG A 184 23.21 29.71 21.08
CA ARG A 184 23.14 31.18 21.23
C ARG A 184 22.93 31.61 22.67
N ARG A 185 22.15 30.88 23.47
CA ARG A 185 21.79 31.28 24.85
C ARG A 185 22.78 30.78 25.90
N LEU A 186 23.38 29.60 25.71
CA LEU A 186 24.26 29.00 26.71
C LEU A 186 25.73 28.97 26.28
N VAL A 187 26.04 28.50 25.11
CA VAL A 187 27.42 28.24 24.69
C VAL A 187 28.18 29.57 24.47
N ARG A 188 27.61 30.49 23.71
CA ARG A 188 28.28 31.77 23.40
C ARG A 188 28.59 32.64 24.62
N PRO A 189 27.68 32.84 25.59
CA PRO A 189 28.02 33.55 26.83
C PRO A 189 29.12 32.87 27.63
N LEU A 190 29.09 31.54 27.77
CA LEU A 190 30.12 30.79 28.49
C LEU A 190 31.51 30.93 27.88
N GLU A 191 31.61 30.91 26.56
CA GLU A 191 32.87 31.13 25.83
C GLU A 191 33.44 32.53 26.15
N LYS A 192 32.60 33.55 26.09
CA LYS A 192 33.01 34.95 26.44
C LYS A 192 33.39 35.08 27.90
N PHE A 193 32.71 34.41 28.83
CA PHE A 193 33.09 34.42 30.24
C PHE A 193 34.45 33.78 30.45
N SER A 194 34.73 32.65 29.81
CA SER A 194 36.03 31.99 29.85
C SER A 194 37.16 32.91 29.34
N GLU A 195 36.91 33.63 28.24
CA GLU A 195 37.86 34.58 27.66
C GLU A 195 38.10 35.77 28.62
N SER A 196 37.03 36.37 29.16
CA SER A 196 37.14 37.46 30.13
C SER A 196 37.85 37.06 31.42
N ALA A 197 37.54 35.84 31.94
CA ALA A 197 38.25 35.34 33.13
C ALA A 197 39.74 35.12 32.86
N ARG A 198 40.13 34.71 31.67
CA ARG A 198 41.53 34.57 31.27
C ARG A 198 42.22 35.93 31.17
N GLU A 199 41.57 36.98 30.68
CA GLU A 199 42.10 38.31 30.62
C GLU A 199 42.29 38.91 32.03
N ILE A 200 41.33 38.73 32.94
CA ILE A 200 41.45 39.13 34.37
C ILE A 200 42.63 38.39 35.00
N ALA A 201 42.86 37.15 34.75
CA ALA A 201 44.00 36.39 35.27
C ALA A 201 45.35 36.89 34.77
N THR A 202 45.41 37.58 33.63
CA THR A 202 46.66 38.28 33.15
C THR A 202 46.85 39.67 33.68
N GLY A 203 46.00 40.12 34.62
CA GLY A 203 46.10 41.41 35.25
C GLY A 203 45.36 42.54 34.53
N ARG A 204 44.55 42.27 33.56
CA ARG A 204 43.66 43.21 32.88
C ARG A 204 42.30 43.23 33.55
N PHE A 205 42.05 44.22 34.41
CA PHE A 205 40.82 44.32 35.22
C PHE A 205 39.75 45.22 34.62
N ASP A 206 39.98 45.83 33.45
CA ASP A 206 39.06 46.72 32.75
C ASP A 206 38.26 46.02 31.64
N VAL A 207 38.23 44.72 31.68
CA VAL A 207 37.52 43.90 30.68
C VAL A 207 36.01 44.02 30.84
N THR A 208 35.33 44.33 29.74
CA THR A 208 33.85 44.39 29.71
C THR A 208 33.23 42.98 29.64
N LEU A 209 32.57 42.58 30.72
CA LEU A 209 31.84 41.30 30.73
C LEU A 209 30.58 41.33 29.84
N PRO A 210 30.24 40.25 29.13
CA PRO A 210 29.08 40.23 28.28
C PRO A 210 27.80 40.35 29.09
N LEU A 211 26.91 41.26 28.70
CA LEU A 211 25.60 41.42 29.35
C LEU A 211 24.76 40.17 29.19
N VAL A 212 24.35 39.56 30.29
CA VAL A 212 23.47 38.40 30.39
C VAL A 212 22.07 38.86 30.75
N ARG A 213 21.10 38.50 29.92
CA ARG A 213 19.67 38.82 30.15
C ARG A 213 18.87 37.61 30.68
N SER A 214 19.52 36.49 30.96
CA SER A 214 18.88 35.31 31.56
C SER A 214 18.77 35.49 33.09
N ASN A 215 17.86 34.75 33.70
CA ASN A 215 17.67 34.73 35.16
C ASN A 215 17.86 33.28 35.64
N ASP A 216 18.99 32.70 35.24
CA ASP A 216 19.42 31.34 35.48
C ASP A 216 20.87 31.31 36.01
N GLU A 217 21.48 30.15 36.10
CA GLU A 217 22.85 29.91 36.59
C GLU A 217 23.90 30.69 35.79
N ILE A 218 23.59 31.10 34.56
CA ILE A 218 24.49 31.96 33.74
C ILE A 218 24.54 33.36 34.31
N LYS A 219 23.46 33.86 34.90
CA LYS A 219 23.46 35.16 35.60
C LYS A 219 24.24 35.10 36.89
N ASP A 220 24.07 34.04 37.67
CA ASP A 220 24.84 33.85 38.92
C ASP A 220 26.35 33.80 38.65
N LEU A 221 26.74 33.14 37.55
CA LEU A 221 28.14 33.13 37.10
C LEU A 221 28.62 34.53 36.70
N TYR A 222 27.79 35.29 35.97
CA TYR A 222 28.09 36.66 35.60
C TYR A 222 28.31 37.52 36.84
N ASP A 223 27.40 37.52 37.81
CA ASP A 223 27.47 38.33 39.03
C ASP A 223 28.69 37.93 39.85
N SER A 224 29.05 36.67 39.95
CA SER A 224 30.25 36.15 40.61
C SER A 224 31.54 36.65 39.94
N LEU A 225 31.60 36.65 38.61
CA LEU A 225 32.75 37.17 37.85
C LEU A 225 32.90 38.70 37.99
N VAL A 226 31.78 39.44 37.97
CA VAL A 226 31.79 40.89 38.21
C VAL A 226 32.35 41.22 39.62
N TYR A 227 31.88 40.46 40.61
CA TYR A 227 32.36 40.64 41.98
C TYR A 227 33.85 40.33 42.12
N MET A 228 34.32 39.25 41.55
CA MET A 228 35.75 38.88 41.55
C MET A 228 36.60 39.90 40.83
N GLN A 229 36.20 40.39 39.64
CA GLN A 229 36.90 41.44 38.89
C GLN A 229 37.08 42.71 39.72
N LYS A 230 36.00 43.17 40.37
CA LYS A 230 36.01 44.37 41.19
C LYS A 230 36.93 44.23 42.42
N SER A 231 36.83 43.11 43.12
CA SER A 231 37.66 42.81 44.28
C SER A 231 39.13 42.76 43.92
N LEU A 232 39.52 42.07 42.86
CA LEU A 232 40.90 41.99 42.39
C LEU A 232 41.43 43.36 41.94
N SER A 233 40.64 44.18 41.23
CA SER A 233 41.01 45.52 40.82
C SER A 233 41.27 46.40 42.02
N THR A 234 40.48 46.38 43.09
CA THR A 234 40.64 47.12 44.32
C THR A 234 41.91 46.70 45.01
N TYR A 235 42.18 45.43 45.26
CA TYR A 235 43.42 44.97 45.93
C TYR A 235 44.69 45.34 45.16
N VAL A 236 44.68 45.25 43.82
CA VAL A 236 45.87 45.63 43.02
C VAL A 236 46.12 47.14 43.08
N ASN A 237 45.09 47.98 43.15
CA ASN A 237 45.23 49.42 43.27
C ASN A 237 45.75 49.83 44.67
N GLU A 238 45.24 49.21 45.74
CA GLU A 238 45.75 49.39 47.09
C GLU A 238 47.24 49.04 47.27
N LEU A 239 47.66 47.91 46.57
CA LEU A 239 49.05 47.49 46.57
C LEU A 239 50.00 48.42 45.77
N LYS A 240 49.49 49.23 44.84
CA LYS A 240 50.27 50.17 44.04
C LYS A 240 50.44 51.55 44.73
N GLU A 241 49.59 51.86 45.74
CA GLU A 241 49.62 53.11 46.50
C GLU A 241 50.46 52.98 47.77
N THR A 242 50.92 51.77 48.11
CA THR A 242 51.84 51.50 49.27
C THR A 242 53.26 51.33 48.76
#